data_1405a1b24a04c4315f1c0221315d2204
#
_entry.id   1405a1b24a04c4315f1c0221315d2204
#
_cell.length_a   1.000
_cell.length_b   1.000
_cell.length_c   1.000
_cell.angle_alpha   90.00
_cell.angle_beta   90.00
_cell.angle_gamma   90.00
#
_symmetry.space_group_name_H-M   'P 1'
#
loop_
_entity.id
_entity.type
_entity.pdbx_description
1 polymer ?
#
loop_
_entity_poly.entity_id
_entity_poly.type
_entity_poly.pdbx_seq_one_letter_code
_entity_poly.pdbx_strand_id
1 'polypeptide(L)'
;MPVIESLIDTSSEEFAANRAAMLGLIERFRALENRVRETSNAKQALFEQRGQLLPRQRIALLLDRGSPFLPLSSLAGLGMHDDDGERNVLGGGVIAGIGYVEGVRCLVSASDSGIKGGTSTPMGSKKRLRVQDIALNCKLPHIYLVESGGANLNYQALAFVEGGRTFRNQARLSAAGIPQITVVHGSSTAGGAYLPGLSDYVIMVRKRAKVFLAGPPLLKAATGEVATDEELGGAEMHATVSGVADFMAEDDTDAIRIAREVMAQLRWNDRMAPEAARSWREPRYSPDELAGVVPVDFRKPYDVREVIARLADDSDFLDFKPSYGGSTVCGQAAVQGLACAFIGNNGPIDADGAAKAAQFIQLMCQANTPIVYLQNTTGFLVGREAERKGIVKHGSKMIQAVSNATVPQITLHIGASFGAGNYAMNGRAYDPAFIFAWPNNRVAVMGGEQAAKVLSIVTEGAAKRSGKPVDHAALAEREKKIIDQFDRESTALYATARLWDDGLIDPRDTRDVLGMCLSCCHDATRVTLRPSSFGVARM
;
A
#
# COMPACT_ATOMS: atom_id res chain seq x y z
N MET A 1 -27.04 -13.99 10.30
CA MET A 1 -27.06 -14.09 8.81
C MET A 1 -26.88 -15.56 8.44
N PRO A 2 -27.23 -16.01 7.23
CA PRO A 2 -26.95 -17.40 6.84
C PRO A 2 -25.43 -17.62 6.88
N VAL A 3 -25.03 -18.79 7.41
CA VAL A 3 -23.64 -19.21 7.51
C VAL A 3 -23.20 -19.82 6.19
N ILE A 4 -22.01 -19.49 5.72
CA ILE A 4 -21.40 -20.22 4.60
C ILE A 4 -20.95 -21.60 5.11
N GLU A 5 -21.42 -22.66 4.46
CA GLU A 5 -20.90 -23.99 4.67
C GLU A 5 -19.77 -24.25 3.68
N SER A 6 -18.55 -24.48 4.18
CA SER A 6 -17.38 -24.76 3.35
C SER A 6 -17.49 -26.14 2.72
N LEU A 7 -17.16 -26.19 1.43
CA LEU A 7 -17.06 -27.44 0.66
C LEU A 7 -15.59 -27.90 0.51
N ILE A 8 -14.65 -27.18 1.09
CA ILE A 8 -13.23 -27.52 1.02
C ILE A 8 -12.90 -28.67 1.96
N ASP A 9 -12.37 -29.74 1.41
CA ASP A 9 -11.75 -30.82 2.17
C ASP A 9 -10.27 -30.50 2.43
N THR A 10 -10.00 -30.05 3.65
CA THR A 10 -8.64 -29.68 4.09
C THR A 10 -7.69 -30.88 4.24
N SER A 11 -8.22 -32.12 4.17
CA SER A 11 -7.42 -33.36 4.17
C SER A 11 -7.05 -33.84 2.76
N SER A 12 -7.59 -33.21 1.72
CA SER A 12 -7.37 -33.62 0.33
C SER A 12 -5.93 -33.34 -0.14
N GLU A 13 -5.44 -34.16 -1.07
CA GLU A 13 -4.14 -33.97 -1.74
C GLU A 13 -4.10 -32.62 -2.49
N GLU A 14 -5.22 -32.21 -3.07
CA GLU A 14 -5.31 -30.94 -3.78
C GLU A 14 -5.11 -29.75 -2.84
N PHE A 15 -5.78 -29.75 -1.69
CA PHE A 15 -5.59 -28.71 -0.66
C PHE A 15 -4.12 -28.67 -0.19
N ALA A 16 -3.54 -29.83 0.10
CA ALA A 16 -2.14 -29.95 0.53
C ALA A 16 -1.17 -29.38 -0.52
N ALA A 17 -1.39 -29.70 -1.80
CA ALA A 17 -0.59 -29.21 -2.91
C ALA A 17 -0.71 -27.68 -3.09
N ASN A 18 -1.92 -27.13 -3.06
CA ASN A 18 -2.19 -25.68 -3.11
C ASN A 18 -1.50 -24.96 -1.94
N ARG A 19 -1.64 -25.49 -0.72
CA ARG A 19 -1.01 -24.93 0.48
C ARG A 19 0.52 -24.92 0.36
N ALA A 20 1.13 -26.03 -0.07
CA ALA A 20 2.58 -26.11 -0.24
C ALA A 20 3.09 -25.09 -1.28
N ALA A 21 2.41 -24.96 -2.41
CA ALA A 21 2.74 -23.99 -3.44
C ALA A 21 2.63 -22.53 -2.93
N MET A 22 1.56 -22.20 -2.20
CA MET A 22 1.36 -20.87 -1.62
C MET A 22 2.43 -20.55 -0.57
N LEU A 23 2.75 -21.50 0.33
CA LEU A 23 3.79 -21.33 1.34
C LEU A 23 5.16 -21.05 0.70
N GLY A 24 5.50 -21.70 -0.40
CA GLY A 24 6.74 -21.40 -1.14
C GLY A 24 6.78 -19.97 -1.70
N LEU A 25 5.65 -19.41 -2.13
CA LEU A 25 5.56 -18.01 -2.55
C LEU A 25 5.67 -17.05 -1.34
N ILE A 26 5.07 -17.41 -0.21
CA ILE A 26 5.15 -16.66 1.04
C ILE A 26 6.61 -16.60 1.52
N GLU A 27 7.29 -17.72 1.58
CA GLU A 27 8.71 -17.78 1.96
C GLU A 27 9.58 -16.88 1.08
N ARG A 28 9.33 -16.88 -0.23
CA ARG A 28 10.07 -16.06 -1.18
C ARG A 28 9.91 -14.57 -0.91
N PHE A 29 8.70 -14.05 -0.73
CA PHE A 29 8.54 -12.63 -0.48
C PHE A 29 9.01 -12.22 0.93
N ARG A 30 8.81 -13.06 1.94
CA ARG A 30 9.34 -12.84 3.29
C ARG A 30 10.87 -12.82 3.32
N ALA A 31 11.52 -13.67 2.54
CA ALA A 31 12.98 -13.64 2.38
C ALA A 31 13.45 -12.29 1.80
N LEU A 32 12.73 -11.73 0.81
CA LEU A 32 13.03 -10.40 0.25
C LEU A 32 12.82 -9.28 1.28
N GLU A 33 11.73 -9.32 2.06
CA GLU A 33 11.52 -8.37 3.17
C GLU A 33 12.63 -8.45 4.22
N ASN A 34 13.10 -9.66 4.55
CA ASN A 34 14.23 -9.86 5.44
C ASN A 34 15.51 -9.30 4.83
N ARG A 35 15.70 -9.43 3.52
CA ARG A 35 16.84 -8.83 2.82
C ARG A 35 16.86 -7.30 2.96
N VAL A 36 15.70 -6.63 2.87
CA VAL A 36 15.60 -5.18 3.15
C VAL A 36 16.10 -4.87 4.56
N ARG A 37 15.70 -5.67 5.56
CA ARG A 37 16.13 -5.50 6.96
C ARG A 37 17.64 -5.71 7.11
N GLU A 38 18.19 -6.75 6.51
CA GLU A 38 19.62 -7.05 6.52
C GLU A 38 20.44 -5.93 5.87
N THR A 39 19.98 -5.41 4.72
CA THR A 39 20.62 -4.29 4.02
C THR A 39 20.66 -3.03 4.90
N SER A 40 19.57 -2.73 5.59
CA SER A 40 19.52 -1.62 6.56
C SER A 40 20.45 -1.85 7.75
N ASN A 41 20.40 -3.04 8.35
CA ASN A 41 21.16 -3.38 9.55
C ASN A 41 22.67 -3.58 9.30
N ALA A 42 23.11 -3.73 8.06
CA ALA A 42 24.53 -3.84 7.71
C ALA A 42 25.37 -2.64 8.16
N LYS A 43 24.72 -1.51 8.50
CA LYS A 43 25.34 -0.30 9.04
C LYS A 43 25.29 -0.19 10.57
N GLN A 44 24.84 -1.23 11.28
CA GLN A 44 24.65 -1.20 12.73
C GLN A 44 25.87 -0.66 13.50
N ALA A 45 27.06 -1.16 13.22
CA ALA A 45 28.29 -0.71 13.88
C ALA A 45 28.55 0.82 13.70
N LEU A 46 28.20 1.37 12.55
CA LEU A 46 28.32 2.80 12.29
C LEU A 46 27.31 3.62 13.11
N PHE A 47 26.08 3.13 13.26
CA PHE A 47 25.05 3.75 14.10
C PHE A 47 25.45 3.70 15.58
N GLU A 48 25.92 2.57 16.05
CA GLU A 48 26.42 2.39 17.43
C GLU A 48 27.59 3.34 17.72
N GLN A 49 28.58 3.42 16.82
CA GLN A 49 29.70 4.36 16.95
C GLN A 49 29.24 5.82 17.05
N ARG A 50 28.17 6.17 16.37
CA ARG A 50 27.56 7.52 16.42
C ARG A 50 26.63 7.69 17.61
N GLY A 51 26.37 6.66 18.42
CA GLY A 51 25.38 6.65 19.48
C GLY A 51 23.96 6.83 18.96
N GLN A 52 23.65 6.37 17.76
CA GLN A 52 22.35 6.45 17.11
C GLN A 52 21.65 5.08 17.14
N LEU A 53 20.32 5.12 17.16
CA LEU A 53 19.50 3.93 16.97
C LEU A 53 19.28 3.68 15.47
N LEU A 54 19.19 2.41 15.08
CA LEU A 54 18.76 2.04 13.74
C LEU A 54 17.32 2.50 13.49
N PRO A 55 16.93 2.82 12.23
CA PRO A 55 15.59 3.29 11.91
C PRO A 55 14.46 2.38 12.43
N ARG A 56 14.65 1.05 12.37
CA ARG A 56 13.67 0.09 12.90
C ARG A 56 13.60 0.06 14.42
N GLN A 57 14.71 0.32 15.11
CA GLN A 57 14.74 0.45 16.57
C GLN A 57 13.99 1.70 17.01
N ARG A 58 14.15 2.82 16.29
CA ARG A 58 13.38 4.06 16.54
C ARG A 58 11.88 3.81 16.42
N ILE A 59 11.43 3.10 15.36
CA ILE A 59 10.01 2.73 15.18
C ILE A 59 9.55 1.82 16.32
N ALA A 60 10.33 0.81 16.70
CA ALA A 60 9.95 -0.12 17.76
C ALA A 60 9.80 0.57 19.14
N LEU A 61 10.60 1.60 19.42
CA LEU A 61 10.48 2.41 20.64
C LEU A 61 9.31 3.39 20.56
N LEU A 62 8.96 3.87 19.37
CA LEU A 62 7.86 4.80 19.16
C LEU A 62 6.49 4.13 19.35
N LEU A 63 6.35 2.92 18.84
CA LEU A 63 5.08 2.19 18.87
C LEU A 63 4.75 1.67 20.28
N ASP A 64 3.48 1.55 20.57
CA ASP A 64 2.99 0.96 21.80
C ASP A 64 3.32 -0.54 21.84
N ARG A 65 3.84 -1.01 22.96
CA ARG A 65 4.22 -2.41 23.13
C ARG A 65 3.02 -3.33 22.98
N GLY A 66 3.18 -4.37 22.16
CA GLY A 66 2.13 -5.35 21.89
C GLY A 66 1.02 -4.87 20.96
N SER A 67 1.09 -3.63 20.48
CA SER A 67 0.14 -3.14 19.46
C SER A 67 0.51 -3.64 18.07
N PRO A 68 -0.47 -3.86 17.19
CA PRO A 68 -0.20 -4.26 15.82
C PRO A 68 0.46 -3.14 15.01
N PHE A 69 1.30 -3.54 14.06
CA PHE A 69 1.88 -2.64 13.06
C PHE A 69 1.64 -3.20 11.67
N LEU A 70 0.90 -2.48 10.84
CA LEU A 70 0.65 -2.83 9.44
C LEU A 70 1.69 -2.15 8.54
N PRO A 71 2.72 -2.88 8.07
CA PRO A 71 3.71 -2.31 7.17
C PRO A 71 3.09 -2.02 5.79
N LEU A 72 3.54 -0.94 5.15
CA LEU A 72 3.10 -0.51 3.84
C LEU A 72 4.26 -0.55 2.83
N SER A 73 4.00 -1.20 1.69
CA SER A 73 4.90 -1.22 0.51
C SER A 73 6.35 -1.58 0.86
N SER A 74 6.55 -2.64 1.64
CA SER A 74 7.87 -3.09 2.12
C SER A 74 8.86 -3.39 1.01
N LEU A 75 8.39 -3.80 -0.18
CA LEU A 75 9.18 -4.15 -1.37
C LEU A 75 9.11 -3.10 -2.49
N ALA A 76 8.77 -1.85 -2.17
CA ALA A 76 8.75 -0.78 -3.16
C ALA A 76 10.10 -0.64 -3.88
N GLY A 77 10.09 -0.65 -5.21
CA GLY A 77 11.29 -0.51 -6.03
C GLY A 77 12.14 -1.78 -6.20
N LEU A 78 11.63 -2.95 -5.79
CA LEU A 78 12.32 -4.24 -5.97
C LEU A 78 12.73 -4.45 -7.43
N GLY A 79 14.02 -4.70 -7.68
CA GLY A 79 14.57 -4.86 -9.02
C GLY A 79 14.55 -3.61 -9.88
N MET A 80 14.47 -2.41 -9.27
CA MET A 80 14.40 -1.14 -10.00
C MET A 80 15.51 -0.19 -9.52
N HIS A 81 16.07 0.58 -10.48
CA HIS A 81 17.11 1.58 -10.22
C HIS A 81 18.36 0.92 -9.60
N ASP A 82 18.67 1.24 -8.34
CA ASP A 82 19.84 0.73 -7.61
C ASP A 82 19.54 -0.56 -6.81
N ASP A 83 18.31 -1.05 -6.88
CA ASP A 83 17.87 -2.31 -6.28
C ASP A 83 18.01 -3.43 -7.30
N ASP A 84 18.78 -4.48 -6.98
CA ASP A 84 19.01 -5.62 -7.90
C ASP A 84 17.98 -6.74 -7.75
N GLY A 85 17.05 -6.60 -6.82
CA GLY A 85 15.99 -7.59 -6.56
C GLY A 85 16.45 -8.85 -5.84
N GLU A 86 17.73 -8.96 -5.47
CA GLU A 86 18.32 -10.16 -4.88
C GLU A 86 19.18 -9.86 -3.65
N ARG A 87 20.31 -9.20 -3.84
CA ARG A 87 21.30 -8.93 -2.78
C ARG A 87 21.11 -7.55 -2.17
N ASN A 88 20.85 -6.56 -3.00
CA ASN A 88 20.69 -5.16 -2.62
C ASN A 88 19.23 -4.75 -2.74
N VAL A 89 18.41 -5.17 -1.78
CA VAL A 89 16.97 -4.86 -1.75
C VAL A 89 16.73 -3.67 -0.84
N LEU A 90 16.11 -2.61 -1.36
CA LEU A 90 16.08 -1.29 -0.74
C LEU A 90 14.75 -0.92 -0.09
N GLY A 91 13.63 -1.55 -0.47
CA GLY A 91 12.30 -1.18 0.02
C GLY A 91 11.93 0.30 -0.20
N GLY A 92 12.50 0.90 -1.25
CA GLY A 92 12.37 2.33 -1.56
C GLY A 92 13.19 3.27 -0.66
N GLY A 93 13.95 2.76 0.33
CA GLY A 93 14.69 3.56 1.31
C GLY A 93 13.78 4.26 2.34
N VAL A 94 12.55 3.79 2.48
CA VAL A 94 11.54 4.31 3.42
C VAL A 94 10.83 3.15 4.12
N ILE A 95 10.78 3.19 5.44
CA ILE A 95 9.93 2.32 6.24
C ILE A 95 8.63 3.08 6.51
N ALA A 96 7.49 2.48 6.25
CA ALA A 96 6.20 3.09 6.53
C ALA A 96 5.18 2.06 6.98
N GLY A 97 4.23 2.45 7.81
CA GLY A 97 3.15 1.61 8.27
C GLY A 97 2.20 2.32 9.20
N ILE A 98 1.11 1.64 9.54
CA ILE A 98 0.10 2.09 10.49
C ILE A 98 0.30 1.35 11.82
N GLY A 99 0.37 2.08 12.92
CA GLY A 99 0.53 1.53 14.26
C GLY A 99 -0.10 2.43 15.32
N TYR A 100 0.23 2.17 16.56
CA TYR A 100 -0.33 2.93 17.69
C TYR A 100 0.79 3.61 18.48
N VAL A 101 0.57 4.87 18.83
CA VAL A 101 1.44 5.67 19.68
C VAL A 101 0.55 6.36 20.71
N GLU A 102 0.76 6.08 22.00
CA GLU A 102 -0.08 6.58 23.11
C GLU A 102 -1.58 6.27 22.89
N GLY A 103 -1.87 5.04 22.42
CA GLY A 103 -3.23 4.60 22.13
C GLY A 103 -3.85 5.24 20.90
N VAL A 104 -3.15 6.13 20.19
CA VAL A 104 -3.62 6.78 18.97
C VAL A 104 -3.15 6.00 17.75
N ARG A 105 -4.07 5.59 16.89
CA ARG A 105 -3.73 5.02 15.58
C ARG A 105 -3.16 6.12 14.71
N CYS A 106 -1.94 5.91 14.25
CA CYS A 106 -1.22 6.90 13.45
C CYS A 106 -0.43 6.24 12.33
N LEU A 107 -0.05 7.04 11.36
CA LEU A 107 0.87 6.65 10.32
C LEU A 107 2.29 7.00 10.75
N VAL A 108 3.22 6.07 10.60
CA VAL A 108 4.63 6.24 10.91
C VAL A 108 5.44 6.06 9.64
N SER A 109 6.33 7.00 9.37
CA SER A 109 7.29 6.92 8.27
C SER A 109 8.69 7.19 8.78
N ALA A 110 9.66 6.36 8.42
CA ALA A 110 11.07 6.57 8.73
C ALA A 110 11.92 6.55 7.47
N SER A 111 12.85 7.48 7.34
CA SER A 111 13.94 7.34 6.37
C SER A 111 14.78 6.14 6.78
N ASP A 112 15.00 5.18 5.87
CA ASP A 112 15.90 4.08 6.14
C ASP A 112 17.35 4.52 5.88
N SER A 113 17.92 5.25 6.85
CA SER A 113 19.27 5.83 6.71
C SER A 113 20.40 4.79 6.76
N GLY A 114 20.11 3.56 7.16
CA GLY A 114 20.99 2.41 6.94
C GLY A 114 21.20 2.11 5.45
N ILE A 115 20.26 2.53 4.61
CA ILE A 115 20.29 2.36 3.16
C ILE A 115 20.65 3.70 2.50
N LYS A 116 21.81 3.77 1.86
CA LYS A 116 22.29 4.96 1.13
C LYS A 116 22.13 6.28 1.90
N GLY A 117 22.30 6.26 3.23
CA GLY A 117 22.18 7.45 4.07
C GLY A 117 20.78 8.09 4.04
N GLY A 118 19.73 7.33 3.79
CA GLY A 118 18.36 7.84 3.70
C GLY A 118 18.08 8.69 2.45
N THR A 119 18.96 8.62 1.45
CA THR A 119 18.78 9.35 0.18
C THR A 119 17.50 8.89 -0.52
N SER A 120 16.71 9.85 -0.99
CA SER A 120 15.42 9.58 -1.61
C SER A 120 15.55 8.95 -2.99
N THR A 121 14.88 7.82 -3.21
CA THR A 121 14.77 7.14 -4.52
C THR A 121 13.46 7.49 -5.22
N PRO A 122 13.33 7.29 -6.54
CA PRO A 122 12.06 7.53 -7.25
C PRO A 122 10.89 6.76 -6.65
N MET A 123 11.09 5.48 -6.33
CA MET A 123 10.03 4.66 -5.72
C MET A 123 9.78 5.02 -4.26
N GLY A 124 10.79 5.47 -3.52
CA GLY A 124 10.63 6.02 -2.18
C GLY A 124 9.78 7.30 -2.17
N SER A 125 9.93 8.17 -3.17
CA SER A 125 9.09 9.37 -3.33
C SER A 125 7.62 8.99 -3.61
N LYS A 126 7.37 8.06 -4.52
CA LYS A 126 6.02 7.55 -4.80
C LYS A 126 5.40 6.87 -3.58
N LYS A 127 6.18 6.10 -2.81
CA LYS A 127 5.73 5.49 -1.56
C LYS A 127 5.31 6.55 -0.53
N ARG A 128 6.10 7.63 -0.35
CA ARG A 128 5.72 8.74 0.54
C ARG A 128 4.40 9.39 0.13
N LEU A 129 4.18 9.61 -1.17
CA LEU A 129 2.91 10.14 -1.67
C LEU A 129 1.74 9.24 -1.29
N ARG A 130 1.83 7.94 -1.56
CA ARG A 130 0.77 6.99 -1.21
C ARG A 130 0.49 6.98 0.30
N VAL A 131 1.52 7.00 1.11
CA VAL A 131 1.42 7.05 2.57
C VAL A 131 0.71 8.34 3.04
N GLN A 132 1.00 9.48 2.42
CA GLN A 132 0.30 10.74 2.69
C GLN A 132 -1.17 10.72 2.25
N ASP A 133 -1.48 10.06 1.14
CA ASP A 133 -2.87 9.87 0.68
C ASP A 133 -3.67 9.00 1.68
N ILE A 134 -3.07 7.93 2.21
CA ILE A 134 -3.67 7.12 3.26
C ILE A 134 -3.88 7.96 4.54
N ALA A 135 -2.88 8.76 4.95
CA ALA A 135 -3.01 9.64 6.11
C ALA A 135 -4.18 10.62 5.95
N LEU A 136 -4.34 11.20 4.77
CA LEU A 136 -5.45 12.13 4.48
C LEU A 136 -6.81 11.42 4.47
N ASN A 137 -6.92 10.31 3.75
CA ASN A 137 -8.18 9.58 3.58
C ASN A 137 -8.66 8.95 4.87
N CYS A 138 -7.74 8.39 5.66
CA CYS A 138 -8.03 7.76 6.95
C CYS A 138 -7.91 8.73 8.14
N LYS A 139 -7.61 10.02 7.90
CA LYS A 139 -7.43 11.06 8.93
C LYS A 139 -6.48 10.62 10.04
N LEU A 140 -5.32 10.05 9.66
CA LEU A 140 -4.33 9.55 10.60
C LEU A 140 -3.27 10.61 10.90
N PRO A 141 -3.00 10.96 12.17
CA PRO A 141 -1.80 11.70 12.54
C PRO A 141 -0.56 11.04 11.94
N HIS A 142 0.41 11.83 11.50
CA HIS A 142 1.58 11.29 10.82
C HIS A 142 2.87 11.64 11.57
N ILE A 143 3.65 10.63 11.94
CA ILE A 143 4.95 10.78 12.58
C ILE A 143 6.05 10.45 11.58
N TYR A 144 6.97 11.39 11.38
CA TYR A 144 8.14 11.24 10.50
C TYR A 144 9.41 11.12 11.35
N LEU A 145 10.17 10.06 11.15
CA LEU A 145 11.51 9.86 11.72
C LEU A 145 12.53 10.10 10.61
N VAL A 146 13.20 11.24 10.65
CA VAL A 146 13.94 11.77 9.50
C VAL A 146 15.44 11.71 9.71
N GLU A 147 16.10 11.13 8.73
CA GLU A 147 17.54 11.20 8.53
C GLU A 147 17.80 10.98 7.03
N SER A 148 18.15 12.04 6.29
CA SER A 148 18.23 11.98 4.82
C SER A 148 19.29 12.90 4.25
N GLY A 149 20.09 12.36 3.33
CA GLY A 149 21.04 13.11 2.52
C GLY A 149 20.42 13.85 1.31
N GLY A 150 19.08 13.96 1.24
CA GLY A 150 18.40 14.61 0.13
C GLY A 150 17.98 13.65 -1.00
N ALA A 151 17.81 14.17 -2.21
CA ALA A 151 17.43 13.38 -3.38
C ALA A 151 18.63 12.71 -4.05
N ASN A 152 18.45 11.51 -4.59
CA ASN A 152 19.45 10.86 -5.44
C ASN A 152 19.48 11.57 -6.80
N LEU A 153 20.56 12.32 -7.04
CA LEU A 153 20.71 13.14 -8.24
C LEU A 153 20.80 12.31 -9.53
N ASN A 154 21.18 11.04 -9.46
CA ASN A 154 21.19 10.15 -10.63
C ASN A 154 19.80 9.95 -11.21
N TYR A 155 18.76 10.16 -10.40
CA TYR A 155 17.34 9.97 -10.78
C TYR A 155 16.54 11.26 -10.67
N GLN A 156 17.19 12.42 -10.74
CA GLN A 156 16.54 13.73 -10.53
C GLN A 156 15.30 13.93 -11.40
N ALA A 157 15.34 13.53 -12.66
CA ALA A 157 14.21 13.67 -13.58
C ALA A 157 12.97 12.83 -13.17
N LEU A 158 13.18 11.71 -12.46
CA LEU A 158 12.10 10.84 -11.97
C LEU A 158 11.58 11.24 -10.58
N ALA A 159 12.36 12.01 -9.83
CA ALA A 159 12.06 12.34 -8.44
C ALA A 159 11.57 13.78 -8.24
N PHE A 160 11.88 14.71 -9.15
CA PHE A 160 11.66 16.13 -8.96
C PHE A 160 10.18 16.52 -8.77
N VAL A 161 9.32 16.12 -9.68
CA VAL A 161 7.88 16.45 -9.61
C VAL A 161 7.21 15.76 -8.41
N GLU A 162 7.53 14.49 -8.18
CA GLU A 162 6.97 13.74 -7.05
C GLU A 162 7.47 14.29 -5.70
N GLY A 163 8.70 14.77 -5.64
CA GLY A 163 9.24 15.49 -4.48
C GLY A 163 8.41 16.73 -4.13
N GLY A 164 8.10 17.57 -5.13
CA GLY A 164 7.23 18.74 -4.94
C GLY A 164 5.82 18.40 -4.48
N ARG A 165 5.26 17.27 -4.95
CA ARG A 165 3.96 16.77 -4.49
C ARG A 165 3.97 16.41 -3.00
N THR A 166 5.07 15.85 -2.47
CA THR A 166 5.15 15.52 -1.03
C THR A 166 5.04 16.76 -0.16
N PHE A 167 5.63 17.88 -0.57
CA PHE A 167 5.52 19.17 0.15
C PHE A 167 4.09 19.70 0.13
N ARG A 168 3.47 19.71 -1.06
CA ARG A 168 2.07 20.10 -1.19
C ARG A 168 1.15 19.26 -0.30
N ASN A 169 1.36 17.95 -0.24
CA ASN A 169 0.54 17.06 0.56
C ASN A 169 0.74 17.30 2.06
N GLN A 170 1.97 17.57 2.53
CA GLN A 170 2.22 17.96 3.92
C GLN A 170 1.45 19.24 4.31
N ALA A 171 1.54 20.28 3.49
CA ALA A 171 0.78 21.50 3.73
C ALA A 171 -0.73 21.26 3.77
N ARG A 172 -1.24 20.37 2.91
CA ARG A 172 -2.67 20.01 2.88
C ARG A 172 -3.11 19.17 4.08
N LEU A 173 -2.26 18.27 4.58
CA LEU A 173 -2.53 17.51 5.82
C LEU A 173 -2.65 18.46 7.02
N SER A 174 -1.70 19.37 7.18
CA SER A 174 -1.75 20.39 8.23
C SER A 174 -3.01 21.26 8.11
N ALA A 175 -3.32 21.78 6.91
CA ALA A 175 -4.51 22.58 6.66
C ALA A 175 -5.82 21.80 6.94
N ALA A 176 -5.84 20.50 6.69
CA ALA A 176 -6.97 19.64 7.04
C ALA A 176 -7.13 19.40 8.55
N GLY A 177 -6.14 19.80 9.36
CA GLY A 177 -6.13 19.60 10.81
C GLY A 177 -5.66 18.22 11.21
N ILE A 178 -4.90 17.54 10.34
CA ILE A 178 -4.25 16.25 10.61
C ILE A 178 -2.81 16.53 11.03
N PRO A 179 -2.47 16.29 12.32
CA PRO A 179 -1.18 16.70 12.86
C PRO A 179 -0.02 15.87 12.30
N GLN A 180 1.09 16.57 12.09
CA GLN A 180 2.34 16.00 11.60
C GLN A 180 3.45 16.29 12.59
N ILE A 181 4.10 15.24 13.11
CA ILE A 181 5.22 15.32 14.06
C ILE A 181 6.46 14.84 13.34
N THR A 182 7.50 15.65 13.25
CA THR A 182 8.79 15.27 12.68
C THR A 182 9.86 15.20 13.75
N VAL A 183 10.55 14.06 13.83
CA VAL A 183 11.75 13.86 14.62
C VAL A 183 12.95 13.81 13.69
N VAL A 184 13.87 14.75 13.84
CA VAL A 184 15.11 14.82 13.06
C VAL A 184 16.24 14.17 13.85
N HIS A 185 16.64 12.98 13.41
CA HIS A 185 17.66 12.15 14.07
C HIS A 185 19.09 12.41 13.57
N GLY A 186 19.21 12.98 12.40
CA GLY A 186 20.47 13.27 11.72
C GLY A 186 20.30 14.38 10.71
N SER A 187 20.97 14.27 9.56
CA SER A 187 20.85 15.29 8.52
C SER A 187 19.48 15.27 7.83
N SER A 188 18.93 16.44 7.54
CA SER A 188 17.77 16.64 6.68
C SER A 188 18.06 17.83 5.77
N THR A 189 18.63 17.54 4.59
CA THR A 189 19.28 18.55 3.74
C THR A 189 18.57 18.78 2.42
N ALA A 190 18.83 19.94 1.81
CA ALA A 190 18.24 20.36 0.54
C ALA A 190 16.70 20.30 0.58
N GLY A 191 16.04 19.63 -0.38
CA GLY A 191 14.60 19.42 -0.35
C GLY A 191 14.09 18.69 0.90
N GLY A 192 14.93 17.85 1.53
CA GLY A 192 14.60 17.18 2.79
C GLY A 192 14.37 18.14 3.96
N ALA A 193 14.98 19.32 3.95
CA ALA A 193 14.81 20.35 4.99
C ALA A 193 13.36 20.86 5.10
N TYR A 194 12.60 20.79 4.02
CA TYR A 194 11.21 21.20 4.03
C TYR A 194 10.27 20.19 4.74
N LEU A 195 10.71 18.95 4.95
CA LEU A 195 9.91 18.00 5.69
C LEU A 195 9.70 18.44 7.15
N PRO A 196 10.77 18.74 7.96
CA PRO A 196 10.56 19.40 9.24
C PRO A 196 9.93 20.80 9.10
N GLY A 197 10.35 21.58 8.11
CA GLY A 197 9.86 22.95 7.92
C GLY A 197 8.33 23.06 7.69
N LEU A 198 7.71 22.03 7.13
CA LEU A 198 6.26 21.96 6.86
C LEU A 198 5.47 21.14 7.91
N SER A 199 6.16 20.57 8.89
CA SER A 199 5.51 19.80 9.96
C SER A 199 4.95 20.70 11.06
N ASP A 200 3.90 20.24 11.72
CA ASP A 200 3.26 21.00 12.80
C ASP A 200 4.12 21.02 14.07
N TYR A 201 4.84 19.92 14.33
CA TYR A 201 5.78 19.79 15.46
C TYR A 201 7.11 19.25 14.99
N VAL A 202 8.21 19.84 15.45
CA VAL A 202 9.57 19.44 15.11
C VAL A 202 10.42 19.20 16.36
N ILE A 203 10.97 18.02 16.46
CA ILE A 203 11.89 17.59 17.51
C ILE A 203 13.26 17.37 16.87
N MET A 204 14.32 18.00 17.39
CA MET A 204 15.67 17.85 16.86
C MET A 204 16.61 17.25 17.91
N VAL A 205 17.39 16.23 17.51
CA VAL A 205 18.41 15.62 18.38
C VAL A 205 19.63 16.50 18.43
N ARG A 206 20.02 16.92 19.63
CA ARG A 206 21.17 17.79 19.90
C ARG A 206 22.47 17.24 19.28
N LYS A 207 23.30 18.09 18.69
CA LYS A 207 24.59 17.77 18.07
C LYS A 207 24.55 16.79 16.89
N ARG A 208 23.37 16.31 16.51
CA ARG A 208 23.19 15.32 15.41
C ARG A 208 22.23 15.80 14.34
N ALA A 209 21.09 16.31 14.75
CA ALA A 209 20.09 16.83 13.83
C ALA A 209 20.59 18.08 13.13
N LYS A 210 20.50 18.10 11.80
CA LYS A 210 20.91 19.21 10.97
C LYS A 210 19.89 19.46 9.88
N VAL A 211 19.39 20.67 9.81
CA VAL A 211 18.39 21.09 8.84
C VAL A 211 18.92 22.32 8.11
N PHE A 212 19.24 22.20 6.83
CA PHE A 212 19.66 23.32 5.99
C PHE A 212 19.38 23.05 4.51
N LEU A 213 19.19 24.11 3.73
CA LEU A 213 18.97 24.01 2.28
C LEU A 213 20.28 23.72 1.55
N ALA A 214 21.37 24.34 1.98
CA ALA A 214 22.70 24.16 1.41
C ALA A 214 23.69 23.87 2.54
N GLY A 215 24.33 22.69 2.50
CA GLY A 215 25.36 22.34 3.47
C GLY A 215 26.65 23.16 3.30
N PRO A 216 27.59 23.10 4.27
CA PRO A 216 28.80 23.90 4.27
C PRO A 216 29.60 23.90 2.97
N PRO A 217 29.79 22.76 2.25
CA PRO A 217 30.50 22.76 0.97
C PRO A 217 29.79 23.57 -0.12
N LEU A 218 28.45 23.48 -0.18
CA LEU A 218 27.65 24.22 -1.16
C LEU A 218 27.57 25.70 -0.80
N LEU A 219 27.44 26.02 0.48
CA LEU A 219 27.49 27.41 0.98
C LEU A 219 28.82 28.08 0.55
N LYS A 220 29.96 27.43 0.83
CA LYS A 220 31.28 27.94 0.44
C LYS A 220 31.41 28.14 -1.08
N ALA A 221 30.87 27.19 -1.87
CA ALA A 221 30.93 27.31 -3.33
C ALA A 221 30.03 28.42 -3.87
N ALA A 222 28.88 28.69 -3.24
CA ALA A 222 27.91 29.67 -3.70
C ALA A 222 28.23 31.10 -3.25
N THR A 223 28.73 31.29 -2.03
CA THR A 223 28.89 32.61 -1.39
C THR A 223 30.31 32.92 -0.92
N GLY A 224 31.20 31.91 -0.85
CA GLY A 224 32.53 32.01 -0.25
C GLY A 224 32.53 31.94 1.28
N GLU A 225 31.37 31.90 1.93
CA GLU A 225 31.22 31.82 3.38
C GLU A 225 31.60 30.42 3.91
N VAL A 226 32.22 30.40 5.09
CA VAL A 226 32.63 29.19 5.78
C VAL A 226 31.85 29.11 7.09
N ALA A 227 31.05 28.05 7.25
CA ALA A 227 30.33 27.75 8.47
C ALA A 227 30.42 26.24 8.78
N THR A 228 30.31 25.88 10.04
CA THR A 228 30.14 24.48 10.46
C THR A 228 28.71 24.03 10.25
N ASP A 229 28.48 22.71 10.23
CA ASP A 229 27.13 22.13 10.18
C ASP A 229 26.25 22.63 11.34
N GLU A 230 26.81 22.76 12.55
CA GLU A 230 26.08 23.21 13.75
C GLU A 230 25.69 24.69 13.67
N GLU A 231 26.60 25.54 13.19
CA GLU A 231 26.33 26.97 12.99
C GLU A 231 25.29 27.21 11.90
N LEU A 232 25.31 26.37 10.84
CA LEU A 232 24.45 26.55 9.69
C LEU A 232 23.02 26.00 9.92
N GLY A 233 22.91 24.89 10.62
CA GLY A 233 21.60 24.23 10.76
C GLY A 233 21.51 23.21 11.89
N GLY A 234 22.32 23.37 12.94
CA GLY A 234 22.26 22.51 14.12
C GLY A 234 21.00 22.69 14.95
N ALA A 235 20.69 21.72 15.82
CA ALA A 235 19.51 21.73 16.67
C ALA A 235 19.43 22.97 17.56
N GLU A 236 20.56 23.39 18.14
CA GLU A 236 20.64 24.54 19.04
C GLU A 236 20.32 25.87 18.31
N MET A 237 20.91 26.05 17.12
CA MET A 237 20.62 27.22 16.28
C MET A 237 19.13 27.26 15.91
N HIS A 238 18.56 26.12 15.53
CA HIS A 238 17.15 26.06 15.17
C HIS A 238 16.19 26.22 16.35
N ALA A 239 16.59 25.82 17.55
CA ALA A 239 15.77 26.01 18.75
C ALA A 239 15.84 27.44 19.33
N THR A 240 16.97 28.17 19.13
CA THR A 240 17.20 29.45 19.81
C THR A 240 17.19 30.66 18.87
N VAL A 241 17.45 30.46 17.58
CA VAL A 241 17.61 31.55 16.60
C VAL A 241 16.54 31.51 15.51
N SER A 242 16.42 30.39 14.79
CA SER A 242 15.53 30.33 13.62
C SER A 242 14.10 29.87 13.92
N GLY A 243 13.84 29.27 15.09
CA GLY A 243 12.53 28.77 15.46
C GLY A 243 12.03 27.53 14.71
N VAL A 244 12.90 26.83 13.94
CA VAL A 244 12.49 25.61 13.24
C VAL A 244 12.25 24.43 14.20
N ALA A 245 13.04 24.30 15.26
CA ALA A 245 12.86 23.25 16.27
C ALA A 245 11.95 23.74 17.40
N ASP A 246 10.88 22.99 17.65
CA ASP A 246 9.99 23.23 18.79
C ASP A 246 10.53 22.58 20.07
N PHE A 247 11.18 21.42 19.91
CA PHE A 247 11.76 20.66 21.01
C PHE A 247 13.16 20.20 20.66
N MET A 248 14.03 20.19 21.64
CA MET A 248 15.38 19.70 21.53
C MET A 248 15.56 18.47 22.43
N ALA A 249 16.01 17.38 21.86
CA ALA A 249 16.24 16.10 22.55
C ALA A 249 17.72 15.82 22.73
N GLU A 250 18.09 15.12 23.80
CA GLU A 250 19.50 14.80 24.06
C GLU A 250 20.03 13.67 23.17
N ASP A 251 19.17 12.68 22.87
CA ASP A 251 19.48 11.52 22.01
C ASP A 251 18.24 10.99 21.28
N ASP A 252 18.40 9.90 20.54
CA ASP A 252 17.32 9.25 19.79
C ASP A 252 16.20 8.76 20.70
N THR A 253 16.53 8.25 21.89
CA THR A 253 15.56 7.72 22.86
C THR A 253 14.73 8.85 23.44
N ASP A 254 15.38 9.94 23.83
CA ASP A 254 14.73 11.14 24.35
C ASP A 254 13.84 11.78 23.28
N ALA A 255 14.29 11.82 22.02
CA ALA A 255 13.49 12.34 20.91
C ALA A 255 12.20 11.54 20.68
N ILE A 256 12.28 10.21 20.76
CA ILE A 256 11.11 9.33 20.69
C ILE A 256 10.18 9.54 21.88
N ARG A 257 10.72 9.68 23.10
CA ARG A 257 9.92 10.00 24.30
C ARG A 257 9.14 11.32 24.09
N ILE A 258 9.80 12.38 23.62
CA ILE A 258 9.15 13.67 23.35
C ILE A 258 8.08 13.52 22.27
N ALA A 259 8.34 12.75 21.19
CA ALA A 259 7.34 12.53 20.15
C ALA A 259 6.09 11.81 20.68
N ARG A 260 6.25 10.85 21.59
CA ARG A 260 5.15 10.18 22.27
C ARG A 260 4.38 11.16 23.17
N GLU A 261 5.07 12.00 23.94
CA GLU A 261 4.44 13.03 24.78
C GLU A 261 3.64 14.03 23.94
N VAL A 262 4.19 14.51 22.81
CA VAL A 262 3.46 15.38 21.89
C VAL A 262 2.20 14.66 21.38
N MET A 263 2.30 13.39 20.98
CA MET A 263 1.14 12.62 20.53
C MET A 263 0.08 12.51 21.62
N ALA A 264 0.46 12.21 22.87
CA ALA A 264 -0.46 12.15 24.01
C ALA A 264 -1.19 13.49 24.23
N GLN A 265 -0.46 14.61 24.15
CA GLN A 265 -1.01 15.97 24.35
C GLN A 265 -1.95 16.41 23.23
N LEU A 266 -1.86 15.83 22.03
CA LEU A 266 -2.80 16.11 20.95
C LEU A 266 -4.24 15.69 21.29
N ARG A 267 -4.40 14.75 22.23
CA ARG A 267 -5.70 14.22 22.66
C ARG A 267 -6.57 13.84 21.45
N TRP A 268 -5.93 13.16 20.49
CA TRP A 268 -6.56 12.89 19.19
C TRP A 268 -7.83 12.06 19.31
N ASN A 269 -7.83 11.07 20.21
CA ASN A 269 -8.97 10.19 20.41
C ASN A 269 -10.19 10.92 21.00
N ASP A 270 -10.00 12.04 21.71
CA ASP A 270 -11.10 12.88 22.22
C ASP A 270 -11.90 13.55 21.09
N ARG A 271 -11.36 13.55 19.87
CA ARG A 271 -12.03 14.07 18.67
C ARG A 271 -12.94 13.06 18.00
N MET A 272 -12.92 11.81 18.46
CA MET A 272 -13.75 10.74 17.91
C MET A 272 -15.10 10.71 18.63
N ALA A 273 -16.17 10.47 17.86
CA ALA A 273 -17.46 10.18 18.45
C ALA A 273 -17.36 8.90 19.31
N PRO A 274 -18.01 8.87 20.50
CA PRO A 274 -18.03 7.67 21.34
C PRO A 274 -18.57 6.45 20.58
N GLU A 275 -18.04 5.28 20.90
CA GLU A 275 -18.49 3.98 20.36
C GLU A 275 -18.54 2.94 21.47
N ALA A 276 -19.55 2.07 21.42
CA ALA A 276 -19.59 0.90 22.28
C ALA A 276 -18.45 -0.08 21.93
N ALA A 277 -17.97 -0.80 22.94
CA ALA A 277 -16.98 -1.84 22.70
C ALA A 277 -17.50 -2.86 21.68
N ARG A 278 -16.70 -3.15 20.67
CA ARG A 278 -17.03 -4.15 19.66
C ARG A 278 -16.84 -5.54 20.21
N SER A 279 -17.75 -6.44 19.87
CA SER A 279 -17.63 -7.87 20.11
C SER A 279 -17.89 -8.62 18.81
N TRP A 280 -17.16 -9.71 18.59
CA TRP A 280 -17.32 -10.57 17.43
C TRP A 280 -17.01 -12.02 17.78
N ARG A 281 -17.33 -12.91 16.88
CA ARG A 281 -16.90 -14.31 16.91
C ARG A 281 -15.89 -14.55 15.81
N GLU A 282 -14.94 -15.43 16.07
CA GLU A 282 -14.01 -15.86 15.02
C GLU A 282 -14.77 -16.63 13.92
N PRO A 283 -14.24 -16.66 12.69
CA PRO A 283 -14.77 -17.51 11.64
C PRO A 283 -14.85 -18.97 12.08
N ARG A 284 -15.82 -19.70 11.57
CA ARG A 284 -15.95 -21.15 11.84
C ARG A 284 -14.82 -21.96 11.21
N TYR A 285 -14.22 -21.44 10.15
CA TYR A 285 -13.10 -22.01 9.43
C TYR A 285 -11.86 -21.16 9.67
N SER A 286 -10.73 -21.83 9.94
CA SER A 286 -9.49 -21.13 10.29
C SER A 286 -8.99 -20.24 9.14
N PRO A 287 -8.61 -18.97 9.39
CA PRO A 287 -7.90 -18.15 8.40
C PRO A 287 -6.61 -18.80 7.89
N ASP A 288 -5.97 -19.68 8.67
CA ASP A 288 -4.78 -20.42 8.24
C ASP A 288 -5.01 -21.32 7.01
N GLU A 289 -6.26 -21.72 6.79
CA GLU A 289 -6.64 -22.53 5.62
C GLU A 289 -6.58 -21.73 4.31
N LEU A 290 -6.60 -20.39 4.36
CA LEU A 290 -6.54 -19.53 3.17
C LEU A 290 -5.31 -19.80 2.30
N ALA A 291 -4.22 -20.28 2.88
CA ALA A 291 -3.05 -20.71 2.13
C ALA A 291 -3.29 -21.94 1.22
N GLY A 292 -4.34 -22.73 1.48
CA GLY A 292 -4.71 -23.93 0.68
C GLY A 292 -5.99 -23.77 -0.14
N VAL A 293 -6.84 -22.79 0.22
CA VAL A 293 -8.15 -22.58 -0.43
C VAL A 293 -8.01 -22.07 -1.86
N VAL A 294 -7.11 -21.12 -2.10
CA VAL A 294 -6.94 -20.50 -3.41
C VAL A 294 -5.78 -21.14 -4.16
N PRO A 295 -6.04 -21.76 -5.32
CA PRO A 295 -4.97 -22.31 -6.15
C PRO A 295 -3.98 -21.22 -6.61
N VAL A 296 -2.69 -21.53 -6.62
CA VAL A 296 -1.65 -20.65 -7.20
C VAL A 296 -1.84 -20.49 -8.70
N ASP A 297 -2.30 -21.55 -9.39
CA ASP A 297 -2.69 -21.46 -10.79
C ASP A 297 -4.07 -20.81 -10.92
N PHE A 298 -4.10 -19.56 -11.32
CA PHE A 298 -5.33 -18.76 -11.48
C PHE A 298 -6.33 -19.32 -12.49
N ARG A 299 -5.94 -20.31 -13.31
CA ARG A 299 -6.84 -21.00 -14.26
C ARG A 299 -7.73 -22.04 -13.58
N LYS A 300 -7.36 -22.46 -12.37
CA LYS A 300 -8.17 -23.38 -11.58
C LYS A 300 -9.29 -22.60 -10.86
N PRO A 301 -10.56 -22.95 -11.10
CA PRO A 301 -11.69 -22.28 -10.47
C PRO A 301 -11.80 -22.68 -9.00
N TYR A 302 -12.34 -21.78 -8.19
CA TYR A 302 -12.80 -22.03 -6.83
C TYR A 302 -13.94 -21.04 -6.52
N ASP A 303 -14.73 -21.31 -5.47
CA ASP A 303 -15.77 -20.37 -5.04
C ASP A 303 -15.17 -19.35 -4.06
N VAL A 304 -15.27 -18.06 -4.38
CA VAL A 304 -14.78 -16.96 -3.54
C VAL A 304 -15.45 -16.90 -2.17
N ARG A 305 -16.63 -17.53 -2.01
CA ARG A 305 -17.29 -17.68 -0.72
C ARG A 305 -16.43 -18.45 0.28
N GLU A 306 -15.59 -19.37 -0.20
CA GLU A 306 -14.63 -20.08 0.65
C GLU A 306 -13.60 -19.14 1.31
N VAL A 307 -13.21 -18.08 0.61
CA VAL A 307 -12.37 -17.03 1.18
C VAL A 307 -13.17 -16.21 2.19
N ILE A 308 -14.40 -15.79 1.83
CA ILE A 308 -15.27 -15.01 2.70
C ILE A 308 -15.57 -15.77 4.00
N ALA A 309 -15.81 -17.08 3.93
CA ALA A 309 -16.08 -17.94 5.10
C ALA A 309 -14.95 -17.93 6.14
N ARG A 310 -13.70 -17.64 5.71
CA ARG A 310 -12.51 -17.58 6.58
C ARG A 310 -12.14 -16.15 7.00
N LEU A 311 -12.88 -15.16 6.50
CA LEU A 311 -12.68 -13.74 6.83
C LEU A 311 -13.83 -13.19 7.67
N ALA A 312 -15.07 -13.58 7.38
CA ALA A 312 -16.28 -13.07 8.02
C ALA A 312 -16.47 -13.63 9.44
N ASP A 313 -16.95 -12.79 10.33
CA ASP A 313 -17.31 -13.16 11.70
C ASP A 313 -18.36 -14.27 11.71
N ASP A 314 -18.12 -15.35 12.49
CA ASP A 314 -18.95 -16.57 12.55
C ASP A 314 -19.22 -17.21 11.17
N SER A 315 -18.43 -16.86 10.15
CA SER A 315 -18.64 -17.21 8.72
C SER A 315 -20.01 -16.78 8.19
N ASP A 316 -20.61 -15.77 8.79
CA ASP A 316 -21.91 -15.20 8.42
C ASP A 316 -21.79 -14.36 7.14
N PHE A 317 -22.68 -14.60 6.18
CA PHE A 317 -22.71 -13.87 4.92
C PHE A 317 -24.13 -13.75 4.36
N LEU A 318 -24.61 -12.54 4.18
CA LEU A 318 -25.89 -12.29 3.51
C LEU A 318 -25.66 -12.15 2.01
N ASP A 319 -25.73 -13.26 1.30
CA ASP A 319 -25.48 -13.31 -0.15
C ASP A 319 -26.57 -12.58 -0.94
N PHE A 320 -26.17 -11.61 -1.73
CA PHE A 320 -27.08 -10.79 -2.54
C PHE A 320 -27.27 -11.40 -3.92
N LYS A 321 -28.49 -11.76 -4.24
CA LYS A 321 -28.88 -12.40 -5.52
C LYS A 321 -28.03 -13.62 -5.88
N PRO A 322 -27.98 -14.66 -5.00
CA PRO A 322 -27.12 -15.83 -5.21
C PRO A 322 -27.43 -16.58 -6.51
N SER A 323 -28.67 -16.56 -6.95
CA SER A 323 -29.13 -17.24 -8.17
C SER A 323 -29.01 -16.40 -9.45
N TYR A 324 -28.45 -15.17 -9.39
CA TYR A 324 -28.31 -14.28 -10.54
C TYR A 324 -26.87 -13.79 -10.66
N GLY A 325 -26.30 -13.81 -11.89
CA GLY A 325 -24.95 -13.35 -12.16
C GLY A 325 -23.91 -14.09 -11.30
N GLY A 326 -23.89 -15.41 -11.35
CA GLY A 326 -23.10 -16.27 -10.45
C GLY A 326 -21.58 -16.10 -10.55
N SER A 327 -21.08 -15.52 -11.67
CA SER A 327 -19.66 -15.20 -11.85
C SER A 327 -19.17 -14.10 -10.88
N THR A 328 -20.08 -13.29 -10.34
CA THR A 328 -19.81 -12.23 -9.39
C THR A 328 -20.61 -12.46 -8.11
N VAL A 329 -19.93 -12.62 -6.99
CA VAL A 329 -20.52 -12.78 -5.66
C VAL A 329 -20.57 -11.42 -4.97
N CYS A 330 -21.74 -11.07 -4.41
CA CYS A 330 -21.94 -9.84 -3.66
C CYS A 330 -22.67 -10.17 -2.37
N GLY A 331 -22.31 -9.61 -1.24
CA GLY A 331 -23.03 -9.81 0.01
C GLY A 331 -22.44 -9.04 1.18
N GLN A 332 -23.15 -9.03 2.29
CA GLN A 332 -22.80 -8.30 3.52
C GLN A 332 -22.32 -9.28 4.58
N ALA A 333 -21.35 -8.84 5.37
CA ALA A 333 -20.78 -9.55 6.50
C ALA A 333 -20.23 -8.56 7.53
N ALA A 334 -19.54 -9.07 8.54
CA ALA A 334 -18.70 -8.28 9.43
C ALA A 334 -17.30 -8.92 9.54
N VAL A 335 -16.29 -8.11 9.80
CA VAL A 335 -14.93 -8.55 10.11
C VAL A 335 -14.47 -7.85 11.38
N GLN A 336 -14.13 -8.60 12.42
CA GLN A 336 -13.77 -8.10 13.74
C GLN A 336 -14.79 -7.07 14.28
N GLY A 337 -16.08 -7.39 14.14
CA GLY A 337 -17.18 -6.55 14.57
C GLY A 337 -17.48 -5.34 13.70
N LEU A 338 -16.79 -5.16 12.59
CA LEU A 338 -17.00 -4.06 11.64
C LEU A 338 -17.83 -4.54 10.46
N ALA A 339 -19.01 -3.95 10.27
CA ALA A 339 -19.86 -4.25 9.12
C ALA A 339 -19.15 -3.86 7.82
N CYS A 340 -19.17 -4.76 6.84
CA CYS A 340 -18.62 -4.54 5.52
C CYS A 340 -19.40 -5.35 4.47
N ALA A 341 -19.16 -5.03 3.22
CA ALA A 341 -19.70 -5.77 2.08
C ALA A 341 -18.54 -6.39 1.29
N PHE A 342 -18.78 -7.56 0.71
CA PHE A 342 -17.83 -8.23 -0.17
C PHE A 342 -18.35 -8.25 -1.61
N ILE A 343 -17.45 -7.98 -2.57
CA ILE A 343 -17.65 -8.25 -3.98
C ILE A 343 -16.48 -9.11 -4.45
N GLY A 344 -16.74 -10.31 -4.93
CA GLY A 344 -15.73 -11.27 -5.36
C GLY A 344 -16.07 -11.93 -6.69
N ASN A 345 -15.08 -12.59 -7.30
CA ASN A 345 -15.21 -13.21 -8.61
C ASN A 345 -15.06 -14.73 -8.53
N ASN A 346 -16.01 -15.43 -9.15
CA ASN A 346 -15.94 -16.87 -9.45
C ASN A 346 -15.54 -17.15 -10.91
N GLY A 347 -15.11 -16.11 -11.63
CA GLY A 347 -14.71 -16.19 -13.03
C GLY A 347 -14.69 -14.83 -13.73
N PRO A 348 -14.72 -14.79 -15.07
CA PRO A 348 -14.86 -13.55 -15.83
C PRO A 348 -16.16 -12.84 -15.49
N ILE A 349 -16.14 -11.51 -15.45
CA ILE A 349 -17.32 -10.70 -15.15
C ILE A 349 -18.25 -10.72 -16.35
N ASP A 350 -19.43 -11.33 -16.23
CA ASP A 350 -20.47 -11.33 -17.25
C ASP A 350 -21.42 -10.11 -17.12
N ALA A 351 -22.34 -9.94 -18.05
CA ALA A 351 -23.28 -8.81 -18.07
C ALA A 351 -24.19 -8.77 -16.83
N ASP A 352 -24.64 -9.95 -16.39
CA ASP A 352 -25.52 -10.10 -15.23
C ASP A 352 -24.76 -9.83 -13.94
N GLY A 353 -23.53 -10.33 -13.81
CA GLY A 353 -22.63 -10.07 -12.68
C GLY A 353 -22.25 -8.61 -12.56
N ALA A 354 -21.96 -7.94 -13.69
CA ALA A 354 -21.69 -6.51 -13.73
C ALA A 354 -22.90 -5.66 -13.30
N ALA A 355 -24.10 -6.03 -13.76
CA ALA A 355 -25.34 -5.34 -13.38
C ALA A 355 -25.66 -5.54 -11.88
N LYS A 356 -25.45 -6.77 -11.36
CA LYS A 356 -25.61 -7.11 -9.93
C LYS A 356 -24.67 -6.29 -9.07
N ALA A 357 -23.37 -6.28 -9.42
CA ALA A 357 -22.37 -5.53 -8.66
C ALA A 357 -22.64 -4.02 -8.69
N ALA A 358 -23.02 -3.45 -9.84
CA ALA A 358 -23.37 -2.04 -9.95
C ALA A 358 -24.52 -1.65 -9.02
N GLN A 359 -25.57 -2.46 -8.96
CA GLN A 359 -26.69 -2.26 -8.03
C GLN A 359 -26.24 -2.40 -6.57
N PHE A 360 -25.47 -3.43 -6.27
CA PHE A 360 -25.00 -3.71 -4.91
C PHE A 360 -24.13 -2.59 -4.36
N ILE A 361 -23.20 -2.04 -5.16
CA ILE A 361 -22.37 -0.87 -4.78
C ILE A 361 -23.26 0.32 -4.38
N GLN A 362 -24.29 0.62 -5.18
CA GLN A 362 -25.22 1.72 -4.88
C GLN A 362 -25.97 1.49 -3.56
N LEU A 363 -26.42 0.25 -3.30
CA LEU A 363 -27.05 -0.12 -2.04
C LEU A 363 -26.08 0.04 -0.85
N MET A 364 -24.81 -0.32 -1.01
CA MET A 364 -23.81 -0.16 0.05
C MET A 364 -23.49 1.31 0.30
N CYS A 365 -23.47 2.16 -0.72
CA CYS A 365 -23.38 3.60 -0.55
C CYS A 365 -24.58 4.16 0.22
N GLN A 366 -25.80 3.71 -0.09
CA GLN A 366 -27.01 4.10 0.65
C GLN A 366 -26.98 3.64 2.12
N ALA A 367 -26.45 2.43 2.36
CA ALA A 367 -26.29 1.86 3.70
C ALA A 367 -25.05 2.37 4.46
N ASN A 368 -24.24 3.21 3.86
CA ASN A 368 -22.95 3.68 4.40
C ASN A 368 -22.03 2.53 4.85
N THR A 369 -21.98 1.45 4.07
CA THR A 369 -21.23 0.23 4.36
C THR A 369 -19.97 0.15 3.51
N PRO A 370 -18.75 0.04 4.09
CA PRO A 370 -17.51 -0.15 3.34
C PRO A 370 -17.54 -1.40 2.46
N ILE A 371 -16.88 -1.33 1.30
CA ILE A 371 -16.84 -2.43 0.34
C ILE A 371 -15.43 -3.02 0.26
N VAL A 372 -15.34 -4.34 0.33
CA VAL A 372 -14.13 -5.14 0.15
C VAL A 372 -14.23 -5.88 -1.17
N TYR A 373 -13.28 -5.63 -2.07
CA TYR A 373 -13.18 -6.32 -3.35
C TYR A 373 -12.17 -7.46 -3.25
N LEU A 374 -12.61 -8.68 -3.54
CA LEU A 374 -11.78 -9.88 -3.64
C LEU A 374 -11.55 -10.17 -5.12
N GLN A 375 -10.44 -9.68 -5.66
CA GLN A 375 -10.16 -9.79 -7.10
C GLN A 375 -9.57 -11.15 -7.47
N ASN A 376 -10.32 -11.91 -8.28
CA ASN A 376 -9.85 -13.08 -8.99
C ASN A 376 -10.60 -13.19 -10.32
N THR A 377 -10.21 -12.38 -11.30
CA THR A 377 -10.89 -12.35 -12.60
C THR A 377 -9.91 -12.21 -13.76
N THR A 378 -10.21 -12.87 -14.86
CA THR A 378 -9.49 -12.71 -16.12
C THR A 378 -10.02 -11.56 -16.99
N GLY A 379 -10.91 -10.73 -16.43
CA GLY A 379 -11.52 -9.58 -17.10
C GLY A 379 -13.02 -9.73 -17.32
N PHE A 380 -13.57 -8.86 -18.16
CA PHE A 380 -14.94 -9.02 -18.62
C PHE A 380 -15.05 -10.18 -19.62
N LEU A 381 -16.18 -10.89 -19.56
CA LEU A 381 -16.46 -11.98 -20.48
C LEU A 381 -16.53 -11.45 -21.93
N VAL A 382 -15.78 -12.08 -22.82
CA VAL A 382 -15.74 -11.72 -24.23
C VAL A 382 -16.49 -12.75 -25.09
N GLY A 383 -17.00 -12.34 -26.23
CA GLY A 383 -17.64 -13.21 -27.19
C GLY A 383 -18.98 -12.65 -27.70
N ARG A 384 -19.47 -13.24 -28.79
CA ARG A 384 -20.70 -12.76 -29.47
C ARG A 384 -21.91 -12.70 -28.54
N GLU A 385 -22.09 -13.69 -27.67
CA GLU A 385 -23.21 -13.73 -26.73
C GLU A 385 -23.04 -12.69 -25.59
N ALA A 386 -21.83 -12.46 -25.12
CA ALA A 386 -21.54 -11.42 -24.14
C ALA A 386 -21.85 -10.02 -24.72
N GLU A 387 -21.42 -9.76 -25.97
CA GLU A 387 -21.73 -8.50 -26.67
C GLU A 387 -23.24 -8.32 -26.86
N ARG A 388 -23.95 -9.34 -27.28
CA ARG A 388 -25.43 -9.31 -27.45
C ARG A 388 -26.17 -9.07 -26.15
N LYS A 389 -25.67 -9.59 -25.03
CA LYS A 389 -26.17 -9.33 -23.69
C LYS A 389 -25.82 -7.93 -23.18
N GLY A 390 -25.03 -7.17 -23.92
CA GLY A 390 -24.67 -5.79 -23.61
C GLY A 390 -23.59 -5.68 -22.55
N ILE A 391 -22.54 -6.51 -22.61
CA ILE A 391 -21.42 -6.51 -21.66
C ILE A 391 -20.79 -5.12 -21.52
N VAL A 392 -20.60 -4.38 -22.62
CA VAL A 392 -20.07 -3.01 -22.59
C VAL A 392 -20.99 -2.08 -21.78
N LYS A 393 -22.30 -2.15 -22.00
CA LYS A 393 -23.28 -1.33 -21.28
C LYS A 393 -23.30 -1.66 -19.78
N HIS A 394 -23.32 -2.95 -19.41
CA HIS A 394 -23.38 -3.37 -18.01
C HIS A 394 -22.04 -3.22 -17.29
N GLY A 395 -20.93 -3.51 -17.98
CA GLY A 395 -19.59 -3.24 -17.49
C GLY A 395 -19.36 -1.76 -17.20
N SER A 396 -19.82 -0.86 -18.10
CA SER A 396 -19.76 0.58 -17.88
C SER A 396 -20.55 1.03 -16.64
N LYS A 397 -21.71 0.44 -16.37
CA LYS A 397 -22.48 0.73 -15.15
C LYS A 397 -21.70 0.34 -13.88
N MET A 398 -21.05 -0.83 -13.90
CA MET A 398 -20.21 -1.27 -12.78
C MET A 398 -19.03 -0.32 -12.57
N ILE A 399 -18.33 0.06 -13.64
CA ILE A 399 -17.23 1.03 -13.59
C ILE A 399 -17.71 2.39 -13.04
N GLN A 400 -18.87 2.87 -13.48
CA GLN A 400 -19.47 4.11 -12.96
C GLN A 400 -19.79 3.99 -11.45
N ALA A 401 -20.34 2.87 -11.01
CA ALA A 401 -20.67 2.65 -9.60
C ALA A 401 -19.41 2.62 -8.74
N VAL A 402 -18.37 1.89 -9.14
CA VAL A 402 -17.08 1.85 -8.44
C VAL A 402 -16.43 3.23 -8.37
N SER A 403 -16.41 3.97 -9.51
CA SER A 403 -15.77 5.29 -9.59
C SER A 403 -16.43 6.35 -8.72
N ASN A 404 -17.73 6.22 -8.46
CA ASN A 404 -18.52 7.22 -7.75
C ASN A 404 -19.02 6.72 -6.39
N ALA A 405 -18.51 5.57 -5.89
CA ALA A 405 -18.85 5.07 -4.58
C ALA A 405 -18.42 6.06 -3.50
N THR A 406 -19.33 6.37 -2.57
CA THR A 406 -19.14 7.34 -1.49
C THR A 406 -18.65 6.71 -0.18
N VAL A 407 -18.56 5.38 -0.14
CA VAL A 407 -18.08 4.61 1.00
C VAL A 407 -16.63 4.17 0.78
N PRO A 408 -15.87 3.91 1.86
CA PRO A 408 -14.52 3.37 1.73
C PRO A 408 -14.50 2.08 0.92
N GLN A 409 -13.54 1.95 0.02
CA GLN A 409 -13.34 0.79 -0.82
C GLN A 409 -11.95 0.20 -0.55
N ILE A 410 -11.89 -1.09 -0.20
CA ILE A 410 -10.66 -1.83 0.09
C ILE A 410 -10.54 -2.96 -0.92
N THR A 411 -9.35 -3.17 -1.46
CA THR A 411 -9.13 -4.20 -2.48
C THR A 411 -8.09 -5.22 -2.03
N LEU A 412 -8.41 -6.49 -2.25
CA LEU A 412 -7.51 -7.63 -2.06
C LEU A 412 -7.36 -8.37 -3.39
N HIS A 413 -6.16 -8.38 -3.93
CA HIS A 413 -5.81 -9.21 -5.09
C HIS A 413 -5.50 -10.62 -4.61
N ILE A 414 -6.45 -11.53 -4.73
CA ILE A 414 -6.34 -12.91 -4.23
C ILE A 414 -6.02 -13.93 -5.33
N GLY A 415 -5.95 -13.49 -6.58
CA GLY A 415 -5.67 -14.31 -7.75
C GLY A 415 -5.41 -13.45 -8.99
N ALA A 416 -5.98 -13.79 -10.14
CA ALA A 416 -5.86 -12.99 -11.36
C ALA A 416 -6.59 -11.64 -11.26
N SER A 417 -6.04 -10.63 -11.90
CA SER A 417 -6.65 -9.31 -12.03
C SER A 417 -6.27 -8.71 -13.39
N PHE A 418 -7.03 -9.05 -14.43
CA PHE A 418 -6.67 -8.72 -15.81
C PHE A 418 -7.61 -7.70 -16.46
N GLY A 419 -7.03 -6.86 -17.32
CA GLY A 419 -7.72 -5.93 -18.19
C GLY A 419 -8.65 -4.96 -17.44
N ALA A 420 -9.75 -4.59 -18.07
CA ALA A 420 -10.75 -3.71 -17.46
C ALA A 420 -11.50 -4.34 -16.26
N GLY A 421 -11.38 -5.65 -16.05
CA GLY A 421 -11.84 -6.32 -14.84
C GLY A 421 -11.13 -5.81 -13.58
N ASN A 422 -9.83 -5.52 -13.68
CA ASN A 422 -9.08 -4.85 -12.60
C ASN A 422 -9.72 -3.51 -12.22
N TYR A 423 -10.11 -2.73 -13.21
CA TYR A 423 -10.74 -1.41 -13.00
C TYR A 423 -12.12 -1.54 -12.36
N ALA A 424 -12.97 -2.42 -12.89
CA ALA A 424 -14.30 -2.65 -12.38
C ALA A 424 -14.33 -3.22 -10.96
N MET A 425 -13.25 -3.86 -10.53
CA MET A 425 -13.05 -4.40 -9.18
C MET A 425 -12.17 -3.49 -8.30
N ASN A 426 -12.18 -2.18 -8.59
CA ASN A 426 -11.47 -1.17 -7.78
C ASN A 426 -9.95 -1.40 -7.69
N GLY A 427 -9.29 -1.63 -8.82
CA GLY A 427 -7.83 -1.72 -8.89
C GLY A 427 -7.13 -0.41 -8.55
N ARG A 428 -5.79 -0.43 -8.54
CA ARG A 428 -4.96 0.72 -8.11
C ARG A 428 -5.32 2.05 -8.77
N ALA A 429 -5.72 2.04 -10.03
CA ALA A 429 -6.09 3.24 -10.80
C ALA A 429 -7.37 3.94 -10.29
N TYR A 430 -8.12 3.30 -9.41
CA TYR A 430 -9.37 3.80 -8.82
C TYR A 430 -9.19 4.29 -7.37
N ASP A 431 -7.94 4.46 -6.94
CA ASP A 431 -7.54 5.02 -5.66
C ASP A 431 -8.25 4.39 -4.43
N PRO A 432 -8.24 3.04 -4.30
CA PRO A 432 -8.81 2.40 -3.13
C PRO A 432 -8.22 2.95 -1.83
N ALA A 433 -9.01 2.95 -0.75
CA ALA A 433 -8.53 3.33 0.58
C ALA A 433 -7.29 2.50 0.96
N PHE A 434 -7.39 1.19 0.72
CA PHE A 434 -6.27 0.25 0.82
C PHE A 434 -6.34 -0.78 -0.30
N ILE A 435 -5.18 -1.27 -0.72
CA ILE A 435 -5.07 -2.34 -1.70
C ILE A 435 -3.88 -3.25 -1.36
N PHE A 436 -4.15 -4.51 -1.05
CA PHE A 436 -3.11 -5.51 -0.77
C PHE A 436 -3.20 -6.67 -1.75
N ALA A 437 -2.12 -7.40 -1.89
CA ALA A 437 -2.07 -8.54 -2.78
C ALA A 437 -1.50 -9.79 -2.09
N TRP A 438 -2.05 -10.95 -2.46
CA TRP A 438 -1.47 -12.24 -2.12
C TRP A 438 -0.31 -12.57 -3.07
N PRO A 439 0.66 -13.40 -2.66
CA PRO A 439 1.86 -13.66 -3.45
C PRO A 439 1.62 -14.43 -4.75
N ASN A 440 0.45 -15.09 -4.91
CA ASN A 440 0.00 -15.74 -6.14
C ASN A 440 -0.65 -14.78 -7.15
N ASN A 441 -0.85 -13.50 -6.79
CA ASN A 441 -1.51 -12.53 -7.64
C ASN A 441 -0.82 -12.34 -8.98
N ARG A 442 -1.66 -12.14 -10.03
CA ARG A 442 -1.24 -11.80 -11.39
C ARG A 442 -2.02 -10.58 -11.88
N VAL A 443 -1.31 -9.51 -12.22
CA VAL A 443 -1.92 -8.27 -12.73
C VAL A 443 -1.35 -7.94 -14.10
N ALA A 444 -2.20 -7.89 -15.12
CA ALA A 444 -1.81 -7.51 -16.48
C ALA A 444 -3.02 -7.04 -17.31
N VAL A 445 -2.75 -6.54 -18.51
CA VAL A 445 -3.81 -6.22 -19.49
C VAL A 445 -4.55 -7.49 -19.91
N MET A 446 -3.82 -8.60 -20.08
CA MET A 446 -4.34 -9.93 -20.42
C MET A 446 -3.27 -10.99 -20.14
N GLY A 447 -3.60 -12.27 -20.23
CA GLY A 447 -2.61 -13.37 -20.14
C GLY A 447 -1.61 -13.32 -21.28
N GLY A 448 -0.36 -13.73 -21.03
CA GLY A 448 0.72 -13.70 -22.02
C GLY A 448 0.44 -14.53 -23.28
N GLU A 449 -0.14 -15.73 -23.11
CA GLU A 449 -0.55 -16.59 -24.24
C GLU A 449 -1.60 -15.91 -25.13
N GLN A 450 -2.59 -15.22 -24.52
CA GLN A 450 -3.59 -14.45 -25.28
C GLN A 450 -2.95 -13.29 -26.04
N ALA A 451 -2.06 -12.54 -25.39
CA ALA A 451 -1.38 -11.40 -26.00
C ALA A 451 -0.54 -11.85 -27.21
N ALA A 452 0.22 -12.93 -27.07
CA ALA A 452 1.00 -13.52 -28.15
C ALA A 452 0.12 -13.93 -29.32
N LYS A 453 -0.96 -14.69 -29.06
CA LYS A 453 -1.89 -15.15 -30.09
C LYS A 453 -2.58 -14.01 -30.86
N VAL A 454 -3.01 -12.93 -30.15
CA VAL A 454 -3.60 -11.74 -30.80
C VAL A 454 -2.59 -11.10 -31.74
N LEU A 455 -1.33 -10.93 -31.32
CA LEU A 455 -0.29 -10.33 -32.17
C LEU A 455 0.05 -11.20 -33.36
N SER A 456 0.02 -12.53 -33.24
CA SER A 456 0.22 -13.46 -34.36
C SER A 456 -0.90 -13.37 -35.37
N ILE A 457 -2.15 -13.37 -34.94
CA ILE A 457 -3.32 -13.20 -35.84
C ILE A 457 -3.24 -11.86 -36.59
N VAL A 458 -2.86 -10.77 -35.91
CA VAL A 458 -2.70 -9.45 -36.55
C VAL A 458 -1.57 -9.47 -37.58
N THR A 459 -0.44 -10.11 -37.28
CA THR A 459 0.72 -10.20 -38.15
C THR A 459 0.41 -11.04 -39.39
N GLU A 460 -0.22 -12.22 -39.22
CA GLU A 460 -0.65 -13.09 -40.32
C GLU A 460 -1.68 -12.39 -41.22
N GLY A 461 -2.65 -11.69 -40.60
CA GLY A 461 -3.64 -10.91 -41.33
C GLY A 461 -3.02 -9.77 -42.14
N ALA A 462 -1.97 -9.12 -41.65
CA ALA A 462 -1.24 -8.08 -42.36
C ALA A 462 -0.42 -8.69 -43.53
N ALA A 463 0.27 -9.82 -43.32
CA ALA A 463 1.00 -10.53 -44.34
C ALA A 463 0.09 -10.99 -45.48
N LYS A 464 -1.08 -11.54 -45.14
CA LYS A 464 -2.09 -11.96 -46.13
C LYS A 464 -2.58 -10.78 -46.98
N ARG A 465 -2.86 -9.63 -46.37
CA ARG A 465 -3.29 -8.40 -47.10
C ARG A 465 -2.20 -7.84 -48.01
N SER A 466 -0.94 -7.98 -47.64
CA SER A 466 0.22 -7.48 -48.42
C SER A 466 0.79 -8.50 -49.42
N GLY A 467 0.23 -9.72 -49.49
CA GLY A 467 0.71 -10.80 -50.36
C GLY A 467 2.10 -11.34 -50.00
N LYS A 468 2.58 -11.06 -48.75
CA LYS A 468 3.89 -11.52 -48.29
C LYS A 468 3.77 -12.88 -47.56
N PRO A 469 4.74 -13.79 -47.72
CA PRO A 469 4.75 -15.01 -46.93
C PRO A 469 4.96 -14.69 -45.44
N VAL A 470 4.36 -15.50 -44.57
CA VAL A 470 4.57 -15.40 -43.11
C VAL A 470 5.83 -16.21 -42.75
N ASP A 471 6.76 -15.57 -42.07
CA ASP A 471 7.88 -16.26 -41.44
C ASP A 471 7.42 -16.85 -40.10
N HIS A 472 7.01 -18.11 -40.10
CA HIS A 472 6.49 -18.79 -38.91
C HIS A 472 7.56 -18.98 -37.83
N ALA A 473 8.84 -19.07 -38.17
CA ALA A 473 9.92 -19.20 -37.17
C ALA A 473 10.12 -17.88 -36.40
N ALA A 474 10.19 -16.77 -37.13
CA ALA A 474 10.28 -15.45 -36.51
C ALA A 474 9.02 -15.11 -35.68
N LEU A 475 7.84 -15.58 -36.14
CA LEU A 475 6.59 -15.39 -35.43
C LEU A 475 6.58 -16.15 -34.08
N ALA A 476 6.97 -17.43 -34.09
CA ALA A 476 7.07 -18.26 -32.90
C ALA A 476 8.08 -17.69 -31.85
N GLU A 477 9.23 -17.20 -32.32
CA GLU A 477 10.21 -16.55 -31.45
C GLU A 477 9.64 -15.28 -30.81
N ARG A 478 8.88 -14.51 -31.59
CA ARG A 478 8.20 -13.29 -31.08
C ARG A 478 7.11 -13.63 -30.06
N GLU A 479 6.29 -14.66 -30.33
CA GLU A 479 5.28 -15.16 -29.36
C GLU A 479 5.93 -15.52 -28.04
N LYS A 480 7.01 -16.29 -28.06
CA LYS A 480 7.74 -16.66 -26.84
C LYS A 480 8.24 -15.45 -26.06
N LYS A 481 8.84 -14.46 -26.74
CA LYS A 481 9.30 -13.21 -26.09
C LYS A 481 8.17 -12.46 -25.41
N ILE A 482 6.98 -12.43 -26.04
CA ILE A 482 5.79 -11.77 -25.47
C ILE A 482 5.29 -12.53 -24.25
N ILE A 483 5.18 -13.85 -24.32
CA ILE A 483 4.77 -14.68 -23.19
C ILE A 483 5.74 -14.47 -22.02
N ASP A 484 7.04 -14.60 -22.26
CA ASP A 484 8.08 -14.42 -21.23
C ASP A 484 8.02 -13.02 -20.59
N GLN A 485 7.74 -12.00 -21.39
CA GLN A 485 7.58 -10.62 -20.88
C GLN A 485 6.34 -10.49 -19.99
N PHE A 486 5.18 -10.93 -20.46
CA PHE A 486 3.92 -10.84 -19.71
C PHE A 486 3.97 -11.66 -18.43
N ASP A 487 4.54 -12.87 -18.48
CA ASP A 487 4.68 -13.73 -17.31
C ASP A 487 5.56 -13.10 -16.24
N ARG A 488 6.66 -12.47 -16.64
CA ARG A 488 7.55 -11.73 -15.73
C ARG A 488 6.86 -10.49 -15.15
N GLU A 489 6.18 -9.71 -15.99
CA GLU A 489 5.64 -8.39 -15.65
C GLU A 489 4.27 -8.45 -14.94
N SER A 490 3.61 -9.61 -14.94
CA SER A 490 2.33 -9.81 -14.25
C SER A 490 2.44 -10.26 -12.80
N THR A 491 3.63 -10.63 -12.31
CA THR A 491 3.81 -11.23 -10.98
C THR A 491 3.48 -10.26 -9.85
N ALA A 492 3.06 -10.80 -8.70
CA ALA A 492 2.83 -10.03 -7.49
C ALA A 492 4.08 -9.21 -7.07
N LEU A 493 5.28 -9.77 -7.19
CA LEU A 493 6.54 -9.06 -6.91
C LEU A 493 6.79 -7.90 -7.87
N TYR A 494 6.44 -8.05 -9.14
CA TYR A 494 6.57 -6.98 -10.13
C TYR A 494 5.59 -5.83 -9.86
N ALA A 495 4.35 -6.18 -9.49
CA ALA A 495 3.30 -5.21 -9.17
C ALA A 495 3.61 -4.42 -7.89
N THR A 496 3.96 -5.11 -6.80
CA THR A 496 4.28 -4.46 -5.52
C THR A 496 5.53 -3.58 -5.61
N ALA A 497 6.55 -3.98 -6.39
CA ALA A 497 7.72 -3.16 -6.68
C ALA A 497 7.35 -1.80 -7.28
N ARG A 498 6.25 -1.73 -8.03
CA ARG A 498 5.75 -0.53 -8.74
C ARG A 498 4.63 0.19 -8.00
N LEU A 499 4.34 -0.24 -6.77
CA LEU A 499 3.26 0.32 -5.94
C LEU A 499 1.87 0.16 -6.58
N TRP A 500 1.64 -0.94 -7.29
CA TRP A 500 0.30 -1.29 -7.77
C TRP A 500 -0.57 -1.86 -6.64
N ASP A 501 0.05 -2.11 -5.49
CA ASP A 501 -0.58 -2.42 -4.21
C ASP A 501 0.13 -1.67 -3.07
N ASP A 502 -0.41 -1.78 -1.86
CA ASP A 502 0.17 -1.21 -0.65
C ASP A 502 1.07 -2.23 0.08
N GLY A 503 1.25 -3.43 -0.48
CA GLY A 503 2.14 -4.49 -0.01
C GLY A 503 1.59 -5.88 -0.25
N LEU A 504 2.50 -6.86 -0.25
CA LEU A 504 2.14 -8.27 -0.22
C LEU A 504 1.79 -8.68 1.21
N ILE A 505 0.76 -9.50 1.33
CA ILE A 505 0.36 -10.10 2.61
C ILE A 505 0.33 -11.62 2.50
N ASP A 506 0.60 -12.27 3.61
CA ASP A 506 0.32 -13.70 3.77
C ASP A 506 -1.20 -13.91 3.74
N PRO A 507 -1.74 -14.81 2.93
CA PRO A 507 -3.17 -15.09 2.94
C PRO A 507 -3.74 -15.32 4.33
N ARG A 508 -2.97 -15.94 5.23
CA ARG A 508 -3.37 -16.24 6.63
C ARG A 508 -3.55 -15.00 7.49
N ASP A 509 -2.83 -13.91 7.18
CA ASP A 509 -2.90 -12.63 7.88
C ASP A 509 -4.06 -11.74 7.35
N THR A 510 -4.78 -12.18 6.31
CA THR A 510 -5.75 -11.33 5.58
C THR A 510 -6.84 -10.77 6.48
N ARG A 511 -7.36 -11.57 7.42
CA ARG A 511 -8.42 -11.13 8.35
C ARG A 511 -7.94 -9.99 9.24
N ASP A 512 -6.73 -10.08 9.78
CA ASP A 512 -6.17 -9.05 10.66
C ASP A 512 -5.82 -7.77 9.89
N VAL A 513 -5.24 -7.91 8.70
CA VAL A 513 -4.98 -6.78 7.79
C VAL A 513 -6.28 -6.08 7.42
N LEU A 514 -7.32 -6.84 7.06
CA LEU A 514 -8.62 -6.29 6.70
C LEU A 514 -9.28 -5.60 7.90
N GLY A 515 -9.22 -6.20 9.10
CA GLY A 515 -9.71 -5.60 10.33
C GLY A 515 -9.03 -4.26 10.65
N MET A 516 -7.71 -4.17 10.47
CA MET A 516 -6.97 -2.91 10.61
C MET A 516 -7.42 -1.86 9.57
N CYS A 517 -7.54 -2.24 8.31
CA CYS A 517 -7.98 -1.34 7.23
C CYS A 517 -9.41 -0.82 7.45
N LEU A 518 -10.34 -1.71 7.78
CA LEU A 518 -11.72 -1.35 8.10
C LEU A 518 -11.78 -0.44 9.32
N SER A 519 -10.98 -0.71 10.36
CA SER A 519 -10.89 0.15 11.53
C SER A 519 -10.37 1.55 11.19
N CYS A 520 -9.35 1.67 10.31
CA CYS A 520 -8.88 2.99 9.84
C CYS A 520 -9.98 3.76 9.11
N CYS A 521 -10.70 3.10 8.21
CA CYS A 521 -11.81 3.70 7.49
C CYS A 521 -12.96 4.09 8.42
N HIS A 522 -13.29 3.24 9.38
CA HIS A 522 -14.34 3.49 10.37
C HIS A 522 -13.99 4.69 11.25
N ASP A 523 -12.78 4.74 11.81
CA ASP A 523 -12.34 5.86 12.65
C ASP A 523 -12.33 7.17 11.87
N ALA A 524 -11.99 7.14 10.58
CA ALA A 524 -12.03 8.32 9.72
C ALA A 524 -13.44 8.94 9.63
N THR A 525 -14.50 8.14 9.73
CA THR A 525 -15.88 8.66 9.75
C THR A 525 -16.26 9.31 11.09
N ARG A 526 -15.59 8.93 12.18
CA ARG A 526 -15.87 9.35 13.56
C ARG A 526 -15.04 10.55 14.00
N VAL A 527 -13.86 10.74 13.42
CA VAL A 527 -12.97 11.86 13.75
C VAL A 527 -13.52 13.16 13.22
N THR A 528 -13.67 14.14 14.10
CA THR A 528 -13.99 15.53 13.75
C THR A 528 -12.70 16.32 13.56
N LEU A 529 -12.41 16.67 12.32
CA LEU A 529 -11.26 17.52 11.99
C LEU A 529 -11.56 18.99 12.32
N ARG A 530 -10.50 19.73 12.63
CA ARG A 530 -10.52 21.19 12.80
C ARG A 530 -9.62 21.83 11.75
N PRO A 531 -10.09 21.97 10.51
CA PRO A 531 -9.27 22.49 9.42
C PRO A 531 -8.94 23.98 9.62
N SER A 532 -7.80 24.39 9.08
CA SER A 532 -7.40 25.78 8.94
C SER A 532 -7.21 26.11 7.46
N SER A 533 -7.21 27.43 7.10
CA SER A 533 -7.07 27.82 5.70
C SER A 533 -5.70 27.52 5.09
N PHE A 534 -4.63 27.53 5.91
CA PHE A 534 -3.23 27.46 5.40
C PHE A 534 -2.37 26.39 6.09
N GLY A 535 -2.88 25.73 7.12
CA GLY A 535 -2.07 24.89 7.99
C GLY A 535 -1.33 25.69 9.06
N VAL A 536 -0.46 25.01 9.81
CA VAL A 536 0.35 25.62 10.88
C VAL A 536 1.62 26.18 10.24
N ALA A 537 1.75 27.51 10.22
CA ALA A 537 2.96 28.16 9.77
C ALA A 537 3.96 28.31 10.94
N ARG A 538 5.22 28.06 10.67
CA ARG A 538 6.28 28.34 11.62
C ARG A 538 6.57 29.84 11.67
N MET A 539 6.87 30.34 12.87
CA MET A 539 7.23 31.74 13.07
C MET A 539 8.63 32.05 12.53
#